data_4ca2e8f00e10b165c4fdd0077bc07e7f
#
_entry.id   4ca2e8f00e10b165c4fdd0077bc07e7f
#
_cell.length_a   1.000
_cell.length_b   1.000
_cell.length_c   1.000
_cell.angle_alpha   90.00
_cell.angle_beta   90.00
_cell.angle_gamma   90.00
#
_symmetry.space_group_name_H-M   'P 1'
#
loop_
_entity.id
_entity.type
_entity.pdbx_description
1 polymer ?
#
loop_
_entity_poly.entity_id
_entity_poly.type
_entity_poly.pdbx_seq_one_letter_code
_entity_poly.pdbx_strand_id
1 'polypeptide(L)'
;FKTGGTIGKPVRALADGYISRIRVTHGSGYVLDVAYDNGYSTINRHLSAFVGDVARRVEDLQYEKESWEVEITPEPDEYPVKAGQIIALSGNTGYSFGPHLHLDMIETATDEYIDPLPFFMNKVKDKTAPRAEGIMLFPQSGKGVVEGKQTRRAFPAHPTKPITAWGLIGAGIRAYD
;
A
#
# COMPACT_ATOMS: atom_id res chain seq x y z
N PHE A 1 2.13 -8.23 -0.05
CA PHE A 1 2.70 -9.59 0.09
C PHE A 1 1.60 -10.59 0.42
N LYS A 2 1.55 -11.69 -0.34
CA LYS A 2 0.58 -12.78 -0.12
C LYS A 2 0.92 -13.57 1.14
N THR A 3 -0.07 -13.82 1.99
CA THR A 3 0.07 -14.58 3.24
C THR A 3 -0.51 -16.00 3.15
N GLY A 4 -0.80 -16.48 1.92
CA GLY A 4 -1.44 -17.77 1.69
C GLY A 4 -2.90 -17.83 2.14
N GLY A 5 -3.61 -16.69 2.13
CA GLY A 5 -5.01 -16.59 2.57
C GLY A 5 -5.20 -16.69 4.10
N THR A 6 -4.13 -16.54 4.88
CA THR A 6 -4.18 -16.61 6.35
C THR A 6 -3.75 -15.30 7.00
N ILE A 7 -4.33 -15.01 8.16
CA ILE A 7 -3.92 -13.93 9.06
C ILE A 7 -2.89 -14.42 10.07
N GLY A 8 -2.25 -13.52 10.81
CA GLY A 8 -1.36 -13.86 11.93
C GLY A 8 0.07 -14.25 11.54
N LYS A 9 0.48 -14.03 10.28
CA LYS A 9 1.89 -14.22 9.90
C LYS A 9 2.75 -13.13 10.51
N PRO A 10 3.95 -13.45 11.05
CA PRO A 10 4.84 -12.46 11.61
C PRO A 10 5.28 -11.41 10.59
N VAL A 11 5.07 -10.14 10.90
CA VAL A 11 5.65 -9.00 10.19
C VAL A 11 6.92 -8.60 10.93
N ARG A 12 8.02 -8.46 10.19
CA ARG A 12 9.34 -8.20 10.77
C ARG A 12 9.90 -6.87 10.30
N ALA A 13 10.60 -6.18 11.19
CA ALA A 13 11.39 -5.01 10.82
C ALA A 13 12.45 -5.39 9.78
N LEU A 14 12.61 -4.57 8.74
CA LEU A 14 13.53 -4.85 7.62
C LEU A 14 14.97 -4.48 7.97
N ALA A 15 15.16 -3.52 8.87
CA ALA A 15 16.45 -3.05 9.37
C ALA A 15 16.31 -2.57 10.82
N ASP A 16 17.40 -2.11 11.44
CA ASP A 16 17.38 -1.40 12.71
C ASP A 16 16.72 -0.03 12.53
N GLY A 17 16.01 0.44 13.55
CA GLY A 17 15.28 1.72 13.52
C GLY A 17 14.27 1.81 14.65
N TYR A 18 13.15 2.47 14.42
CA TYR A 18 12.11 2.69 15.44
C TYR A 18 10.72 2.77 14.81
N ILE A 19 9.70 2.53 15.62
CA ILE A 19 8.30 2.71 15.22
C ILE A 19 7.98 4.21 15.25
N SER A 20 7.74 4.79 14.08
CA SER A 20 7.54 6.23 13.92
C SER A 20 6.06 6.66 14.00
N ARG A 21 5.13 5.74 13.73
CA ARG A 21 3.69 6.03 13.79
C ARG A 21 2.87 4.76 13.94
N ILE A 22 1.84 4.83 14.76
CA ILE A 22 0.91 3.72 15.01
C ILE A 22 -0.51 4.25 14.76
N ARG A 23 -1.30 3.56 13.95
CA ARG A 23 -2.67 3.98 13.63
C ARG A 23 -3.63 2.80 13.64
N VAL A 24 -4.84 3.07 14.09
CA VAL A 24 -6.00 2.20 13.88
C VAL A 24 -7.07 3.03 13.20
N THR A 25 -7.45 2.67 11.97
CA THR A 25 -8.39 3.43 11.15
C THR A 25 -9.38 2.52 10.44
N HIS A 26 -10.57 3.01 10.13
CA HIS A 26 -11.57 2.24 9.37
C HIS A 26 -11.06 1.85 7.97
N GLY A 27 -10.32 2.73 7.29
CA GLY A 27 -9.85 2.52 5.93
C GLY A 27 -8.70 1.51 5.84
N SER A 28 -7.63 1.77 6.57
CA SER A 28 -6.38 0.97 6.48
C SER A 28 -6.27 -0.12 7.54
N GLY A 29 -7.21 -0.18 8.49
CA GLY A 29 -7.15 -1.11 9.63
C GLY A 29 -6.05 -0.75 10.60
N TYR A 30 -5.35 -1.74 11.11
CA TYR A 30 -4.16 -1.57 11.94
C TYR A 30 -2.96 -1.27 11.05
N VAL A 31 -2.27 -0.18 11.35
CA VAL A 31 -1.17 0.35 10.54
C VAL A 31 0.02 0.65 11.43
N LEU A 32 1.20 0.22 11.00
CA LEU A 32 2.47 0.46 11.69
C LEU A 32 3.48 1.05 10.73
N ASP A 33 3.94 2.26 11.02
CA ASP A 33 4.99 2.92 10.27
C ASP A 33 6.32 2.75 11.03
N VAL A 34 7.37 2.40 10.31
CA VAL A 34 8.70 2.17 10.87
C VAL A 34 9.72 2.96 10.08
N ALA A 35 10.47 3.81 10.77
CA ALA A 35 11.62 4.51 10.22
C ALA A 35 12.90 3.72 10.53
N TYR A 36 13.75 3.54 9.52
CA TYR A 36 14.98 2.76 9.63
C TYR A 36 16.21 3.65 9.56
N ASP A 37 17.27 3.24 10.23
CA ASP A 37 18.56 3.97 10.31
C ASP A 37 19.25 4.11 8.94
N ASN A 38 18.80 3.34 7.94
CA ASN A 38 19.34 3.36 6.58
C ASN A 38 18.67 4.39 5.65
N GLY A 39 17.81 5.27 6.17
CA GLY A 39 17.15 6.34 5.42
C GLY A 39 15.86 5.94 4.72
N TYR A 40 15.35 4.74 4.96
CA TYR A 40 14.06 4.29 4.44
C TYR A 40 13.04 4.12 5.56
N SER A 41 11.77 4.19 5.19
CA SER A 41 10.64 3.89 6.09
C SER A 41 9.70 2.89 5.44
N THR A 42 8.92 2.17 6.24
CA THR A 42 7.84 1.30 5.76
C THR A 42 6.52 1.64 6.42
N ILE A 43 5.44 1.55 5.66
CA ILE A 43 4.06 1.57 6.16
C ILE A 43 3.50 0.17 5.98
N ASN A 44 3.14 -0.48 7.08
CA ASN A 44 2.58 -1.82 7.13
C ASN A 44 1.09 -1.72 7.45
N ARG A 45 0.20 -2.12 6.53
CA ARG A 45 -1.27 -1.97 6.67
C ARG A 45 -1.99 -3.30 6.74
N HIS A 46 -3.28 -3.22 7.10
CA HIS A 46 -4.21 -4.34 7.22
C HIS A 46 -3.75 -5.39 8.24
N LEU A 47 -2.97 -4.98 9.25
CA LEU A 47 -2.45 -5.87 10.28
C LEU A 47 -3.59 -6.45 11.12
N SER A 48 -3.39 -7.62 11.74
CA SER A 48 -4.36 -8.22 12.66
C SER A 48 -4.07 -7.88 14.12
N ALA A 49 -2.81 -7.60 14.44
CA ALA A 49 -2.39 -7.21 15.79
C ALA A 49 -1.04 -6.49 15.77
N PHE A 50 -0.86 -5.58 16.70
CA PHE A 50 0.44 -5.12 17.16
C PHE A 50 0.99 -6.10 18.19
N VAL A 51 2.27 -5.98 18.56
CA VAL A 51 2.90 -6.85 19.55
C VAL A 51 3.55 -6.06 20.68
N GLY A 52 3.72 -6.71 21.84
CA GLY A 52 4.45 -6.13 22.98
C GLY A 52 3.83 -4.84 23.52
N ASP A 53 4.68 -3.86 23.81
CA ASP A 53 4.28 -2.59 24.43
C ASP A 53 3.40 -1.74 23.52
N VAL A 54 3.61 -1.83 22.20
CA VAL A 54 2.77 -1.15 21.20
C VAL A 54 1.32 -1.61 21.31
N ALA A 55 1.10 -2.92 21.44
CA ALA A 55 -0.26 -3.46 21.57
C ALA A 55 -0.97 -2.92 22.82
N ARG A 56 -0.29 -2.94 23.96
CA ARG A 56 -0.82 -2.39 25.23
C ARG A 56 -1.12 -0.90 25.11
N ARG A 57 -0.19 -0.12 24.58
CA ARG A 57 -0.36 1.33 24.44
C ARG A 57 -1.55 1.71 23.55
N VAL A 58 -1.78 0.95 22.48
CA VAL A 58 -2.95 1.16 21.60
C VAL A 58 -4.25 0.82 22.35
N GLU A 59 -4.30 -0.31 23.05
CA GLU A 59 -5.46 -0.72 23.82
C GLU A 59 -5.80 0.30 24.91
N ASP A 60 -4.82 0.74 25.70
CA ASP A 60 -4.99 1.76 26.74
C ASP A 60 -5.57 3.05 26.16
N LEU A 61 -5.02 3.51 25.02
CA LEU A 61 -5.48 4.75 24.37
C LEU A 61 -6.89 4.60 23.77
N GLN A 62 -7.25 3.42 23.26
CA GLN A 62 -8.60 3.16 22.78
C GLN A 62 -9.63 3.24 23.92
N TYR A 63 -9.30 2.68 25.09
CA TYR A 63 -10.16 2.80 26.29
C TYR A 63 -10.20 4.22 26.83
N GLU A 64 -9.06 4.91 26.91
CA GLU A 64 -8.98 6.29 27.36
C GLU A 64 -9.84 7.25 26.51
N LYS A 65 -9.80 7.07 25.18
CA LYS A 65 -10.55 7.90 24.22
C LYS A 65 -11.95 7.39 23.93
N GLU A 66 -12.33 6.24 24.47
CA GLU A 66 -13.58 5.56 24.11
C GLU A 66 -13.76 5.45 22.57
N SER A 67 -12.66 5.21 21.86
CA SER A 67 -12.61 5.20 20.40
C SER A 67 -11.82 4.02 19.89
N TRP A 68 -12.37 3.35 18.85
CA TRP A 68 -11.61 2.34 18.13
C TRP A 68 -10.49 2.95 17.29
N GLU A 69 -10.72 4.14 16.70
CA GLU A 69 -9.71 4.84 15.93
C GLU A 69 -8.77 5.62 16.84
N VAL A 70 -7.49 5.33 16.70
CA VAL A 70 -6.42 6.01 17.44
C VAL A 70 -5.22 6.24 16.55
N GLU A 71 -4.46 7.27 16.90
CA GLU A 71 -3.18 7.59 16.29
C GLU A 71 -2.19 7.98 17.38
N ILE A 72 -0.98 7.43 17.27
CA ILE A 72 0.14 7.69 18.15
C ILE A 72 1.36 7.99 17.28
N THR A 73 2.07 9.06 17.58
CA THR A 73 3.38 9.38 17.01
C THR A 73 4.39 9.30 18.15
N PRO A 74 5.09 8.17 18.33
CA PRO A 74 6.06 7.99 19.37
C PRO A 74 7.31 8.84 19.14
N GLU A 75 8.05 9.09 20.20
CA GLU A 75 9.42 9.62 20.08
C GLU A 75 10.36 8.53 19.51
N PRO A 76 11.45 8.90 18.81
CA PRO A 76 12.34 7.95 18.15
C PRO A 76 12.96 6.86 19.05
N ASP A 77 13.10 7.14 20.34
CA ASP A 77 13.69 6.22 21.33
C ASP A 77 12.63 5.41 22.12
N GLU A 78 11.34 5.67 21.90
CA GLU A 78 10.24 5.02 22.66
C GLU A 78 10.04 3.55 22.25
N TYR A 79 10.07 3.26 20.95
CA TYR A 79 9.89 1.89 20.43
C TYR A 79 10.98 1.52 19.41
N PRO A 80 12.23 1.32 19.89
CA PRO A 80 13.30 0.88 19.00
C PRO A 80 13.04 -0.54 18.48
N VAL A 81 13.45 -0.81 17.25
CA VAL A 81 13.33 -2.13 16.61
C VAL A 81 14.66 -2.58 16.05
N LYS A 82 14.88 -3.90 16.03
CA LYS A 82 16.04 -4.54 15.40
C LYS A 82 15.65 -5.28 14.13
N ALA A 83 16.57 -5.35 13.18
CA ALA A 83 16.37 -6.12 11.96
C ALA A 83 15.90 -7.55 12.26
N GLY A 84 14.79 -7.97 11.63
CA GLY A 84 14.18 -9.28 11.83
C GLY A 84 13.28 -9.40 13.07
N GLN A 85 13.23 -8.41 13.94
CA GLN A 85 12.30 -8.38 15.09
C GLN A 85 10.86 -8.45 14.62
N ILE A 86 10.02 -9.26 15.27
CA ILE A 86 8.57 -9.27 15.00
C ILE A 86 7.98 -7.99 15.59
N ILE A 87 7.32 -7.20 14.73
CA ILE A 87 6.74 -5.89 15.07
C ILE A 87 5.20 -5.88 15.00
N ALA A 88 4.62 -6.83 14.26
CA ALA A 88 3.17 -6.97 14.11
C ALA A 88 2.81 -8.34 13.54
N LEU A 89 1.51 -8.60 13.39
CA LEU A 89 0.97 -9.77 12.70
C LEU A 89 0.16 -9.33 11.47
N SER A 90 0.35 -10.01 10.34
CA SER A 90 -0.40 -9.76 9.11
C SER A 90 -1.88 -10.06 9.28
N GLY A 91 -2.74 -9.35 8.56
CA GLY A 91 -4.17 -9.48 8.76
C GLY A 91 -5.02 -9.22 7.54
N ASN A 92 -6.22 -8.73 7.81
CA ASN A 92 -7.24 -8.38 6.83
C ASN A 92 -8.15 -7.26 7.37
N THR A 93 -7.62 -6.36 8.22
CA THR A 93 -8.39 -5.27 8.83
C THR A 93 -8.51 -4.09 7.86
N GLY A 94 -9.54 -3.24 8.04
CA GLY A 94 -9.84 -2.13 7.14
C GLY A 94 -10.44 -2.58 5.80
N TYR A 95 -10.31 -1.75 4.77
CA TYR A 95 -10.77 -2.09 3.42
C TYR A 95 -9.77 -3.04 2.73
N SER A 96 -10.02 -4.34 2.87
CA SER A 96 -9.18 -5.38 2.30
C SER A 96 -10.04 -6.52 1.77
N PHE A 97 -9.69 -7.06 0.60
CA PHE A 97 -10.42 -8.14 -0.06
C PHE A 97 -9.96 -9.55 0.35
N GLY A 98 -8.97 -9.66 1.22
CA GLY A 98 -8.45 -10.93 1.72
C GLY A 98 -7.12 -10.77 2.46
N PRO A 99 -6.71 -11.79 3.26
CA PRO A 99 -5.50 -11.71 4.07
C PRO A 99 -4.24 -11.45 3.24
N HIS A 100 -3.57 -10.36 3.52
CA HIS A 100 -2.29 -9.98 2.92
C HIS A 100 -1.53 -9.00 3.83
N LEU A 101 -0.26 -8.78 3.54
CA LEU A 101 0.49 -7.64 4.06
C LEU A 101 0.59 -6.59 2.94
N HIS A 102 -0.01 -5.43 3.15
CA HIS A 102 0.24 -4.25 2.36
C HIS A 102 1.46 -3.53 2.95
N LEU A 103 2.51 -3.41 2.17
CA LEU A 103 3.75 -2.75 2.58
C LEU A 103 4.09 -1.68 1.55
N ASP A 104 4.13 -0.44 1.99
CA ASP A 104 4.70 0.67 1.23
C ASP A 104 6.13 0.92 1.72
N MET A 105 7.02 1.29 0.82
CA MET A 105 8.35 1.81 1.16
C MET A 105 8.45 3.28 0.78
N ILE A 106 9.14 4.03 1.63
CA ILE A 106 9.29 5.49 1.52
C ILE A 106 10.76 5.83 1.74
N GLU A 107 11.28 6.75 0.95
CA GLU A 107 12.52 7.43 1.28
C GLU A 107 12.25 8.46 2.39
N THR A 108 12.83 8.26 3.56
CA THR A 108 12.47 9.04 4.77
C THR A 108 12.75 10.54 4.62
N ALA A 109 13.79 10.90 3.87
CA ALA A 109 14.20 12.30 3.70
C ALA A 109 13.27 13.12 2.80
N THR A 110 12.65 12.48 1.81
CA THR A 110 11.81 13.13 0.78
C THR A 110 10.33 12.85 0.96
N ASP A 111 9.97 11.86 1.79
CA ASP A 111 8.61 11.30 1.95
C ASP A 111 8.03 10.74 0.63
N GLU A 112 8.91 10.39 -0.32
CA GLU A 112 8.52 9.82 -1.61
C GLU A 112 8.36 8.31 -1.54
N TYR A 113 7.26 7.81 -2.13
CA TYR A 113 7.04 6.37 -2.28
C TYR A 113 8.01 5.79 -3.30
N ILE A 114 8.65 4.68 -2.94
CA ILE A 114 9.61 3.99 -3.79
C ILE A 114 9.13 2.56 -4.09
N ASP A 115 9.58 2.02 -5.21
CA ASP A 115 9.31 0.62 -5.58
C ASP A 115 10.03 -0.33 -4.59
N PRO A 116 9.29 -1.17 -3.83
CA PRO A 116 9.91 -2.11 -2.90
C PRO A 116 10.58 -3.31 -3.59
N LEU A 117 10.24 -3.64 -4.84
CA LEU A 117 10.72 -4.85 -5.51
C LEU A 117 12.23 -5.00 -5.53
N PRO A 118 13.04 -3.97 -5.82
CA PRO A 118 14.50 -4.08 -5.80
C PRO A 118 15.09 -4.61 -4.48
N PHE A 119 14.42 -4.31 -3.36
CA PHE A 119 14.86 -4.77 -2.02
C PHE A 119 14.52 -6.24 -1.75
N PHE A 120 13.60 -6.81 -2.53
CA PHE A 120 13.11 -8.19 -2.35
C PHE A 120 13.44 -9.12 -3.52
N MET A 121 14.19 -8.69 -4.52
CA MET A 121 14.51 -9.44 -5.75
C MET A 121 15.02 -10.86 -5.49
N ASN A 122 15.76 -11.09 -4.38
CA ASN A 122 16.25 -12.40 -4.01
C ASN A 122 15.17 -13.34 -3.46
N LYS A 123 14.01 -12.83 -3.09
CA LYS A 123 12.93 -13.57 -2.42
C LYS A 123 11.64 -13.62 -3.23
N VAL A 124 11.42 -12.64 -4.10
CA VAL A 124 10.26 -12.57 -4.99
C VAL A 124 10.68 -13.07 -6.37
N LYS A 125 10.10 -14.20 -6.79
CA LYS A 125 10.28 -14.72 -8.14
C LYS A 125 9.07 -14.35 -8.96
N ASP A 126 9.11 -13.19 -9.58
CA ASP A 126 8.19 -12.81 -10.63
C ASP A 126 8.88 -12.96 -11.99
N LYS A 127 8.27 -13.76 -12.85
CA LYS A 127 8.73 -14.03 -14.22
C LYS A 127 7.62 -13.74 -15.23
N THR A 128 6.47 -13.27 -14.76
CA THR A 128 5.33 -12.98 -15.61
C THR A 128 5.42 -11.52 -16.06
N ALA A 129 5.50 -11.30 -17.36
CA ALA A 129 5.43 -9.96 -17.90
C ALA A 129 3.98 -9.47 -17.92
N PRO A 130 3.70 -8.22 -17.52
CA PRO A 130 2.36 -7.68 -17.57
C PRO A 130 1.81 -7.68 -19.01
N ARG A 131 0.53 -8.06 -19.17
CA ARG A 131 -0.17 -8.08 -20.46
C ARG A 131 -1.22 -6.98 -20.50
N ALA A 132 -1.06 -6.05 -21.45
CA ALA A 132 -2.12 -5.10 -21.77
C ALA A 132 -3.16 -5.78 -22.68
N GLU A 133 -4.42 -5.79 -22.27
CA GLU A 133 -5.53 -6.35 -23.08
C GLU A 133 -6.32 -5.28 -23.83
N GLY A 134 -6.38 -4.08 -23.28
CA GLY A 134 -7.14 -3.01 -23.88
C GLY A 134 -6.84 -1.63 -23.33
N ILE A 135 -7.27 -0.64 -24.08
CA ILE A 135 -7.20 0.78 -23.73
C ILE A 135 -8.61 1.32 -23.68
N MET A 136 -8.93 2.08 -22.66
CA MET A 136 -10.16 2.86 -22.60
C MET A 136 -9.83 4.33 -22.69
N LEU A 137 -10.40 5.02 -23.64
CA LEU A 137 -10.35 6.47 -23.72
C LEU A 137 -11.69 7.06 -23.27
N PHE A 138 -11.62 8.07 -22.41
CA PHE A 138 -12.80 8.72 -21.88
C PHE A 138 -12.66 10.25 -21.99
N PRO A 139 -13.52 10.86 -22.88
CA PRO A 139 -13.57 12.32 -22.97
C PRO A 139 -13.96 12.93 -21.63
N GLN A 140 -13.25 13.96 -21.22
CA GLN A 140 -13.71 14.78 -20.09
C GLN A 140 -14.97 15.55 -20.52
N SER A 141 -15.95 15.63 -19.62
CA SER A 141 -17.26 16.19 -19.89
C SER A 141 -17.20 17.57 -20.57
N GLY A 142 -17.74 17.67 -21.77
CA GLY A 142 -17.77 18.91 -22.57
C GLY A 142 -16.43 19.38 -23.14
N LYS A 143 -15.31 18.63 -22.92
CA LYS A 143 -13.94 19.08 -23.27
C LYS A 143 -13.17 18.14 -24.16
N GLY A 144 -13.75 17.00 -24.54
CA GLY A 144 -13.05 16.01 -25.37
C GLY A 144 -13.98 15.16 -26.24
N VAL A 145 -13.41 14.56 -27.28
CA VAL A 145 -14.13 13.70 -28.23
C VAL A 145 -13.23 12.52 -28.62
N VAL A 146 -13.76 11.31 -28.66
CA VAL A 146 -13.11 10.10 -29.16
C VAL A 146 -13.96 9.48 -30.26
N GLU A 147 -13.39 9.28 -31.43
CA GLU A 147 -14.09 8.77 -32.61
C GLU A 147 -15.43 9.53 -32.89
N GLY A 148 -15.35 10.87 -32.82
CA GLY A 148 -16.50 11.74 -33.06
C GLY A 148 -17.59 11.75 -31.96
N LYS A 149 -17.36 11.14 -30.79
CA LYS A 149 -18.35 11.04 -29.70
C LYS A 149 -17.77 11.49 -28.35
N GLN A 150 -18.62 12.07 -27.50
CA GLN A 150 -18.30 12.47 -26.15
C GLN A 150 -18.50 11.34 -25.11
N THR A 151 -18.46 10.09 -25.52
CA THR A 151 -18.62 8.92 -24.66
C THR A 151 -17.34 8.11 -24.59
N ARG A 152 -17.13 7.44 -23.45
CA ARG A 152 -16.01 6.51 -23.29
C ARG A 152 -16.03 5.41 -24.35
N ARG A 153 -14.85 5.00 -24.82
CA ARG A 153 -14.68 3.92 -25.79
C ARG A 153 -13.50 3.03 -25.43
N ALA A 154 -13.72 1.72 -25.56
CA ALA A 154 -12.69 0.71 -25.39
C ALA A 154 -12.08 0.32 -26.74
N PHE A 155 -10.79 0.08 -26.75
CA PHE A 155 -10.01 -0.36 -27.91
C PHE A 155 -9.12 -1.53 -27.47
N PRO A 156 -8.70 -2.42 -28.41
CA PRO A 156 -7.66 -3.40 -28.10
C PRO A 156 -6.34 -2.70 -27.73
N ALA A 157 -5.48 -3.40 -26.98
CA ALA A 157 -4.18 -2.85 -26.58
C ALA A 157 -3.29 -2.45 -27.80
N HIS A 158 -3.47 -3.16 -28.91
CA HIS A 158 -2.80 -2.88 -30.19
C HIS A 158 -3.88 -2.60 -31.27
N PRO A 159 -4.36 -1.36 -31.36
CA PRO A 159 -5.35 -1.01 -32.37
C PRO A 159 -4.73 -1.09 -33.77
N THR A 160 -5.44 -1.72 -34.71
CA THR A 160 -4.99 -1.86 -36.11
C THR A 160 -5.20 -0.60 -36.95
N LYS A 161 -5.97 0.35 -36.43
CA LYS A 161 -6.23 1.65 -37.07
C LYS A 161 -5.93 2.77 -36.07
N PRO A 162 -5.50 3.95 -36.56
CA PRO A 162 -5.36 5.12 -35.69
C PRO A 162 -6.69 5.47 -34.99
N ILE A 163 -6.60 5.85 -33.74
CA ILE A 163 -7.75 6.33 -32.97
C ILE A 163 -7.80 7.84 -33.06
N THR A 164 -8.92 8.38 -33.50
CA THR A 164 -9.12 9.84 -33.58
C THR A 164 -9.65 10.36 -32.25
N ALA A 165 -8.90 11.26 -31.66
CA ALA A 165 -9.30 11.93 -30.42
C ALA A 165 -8.78 13.36 -30.38
N TRP A 166 -9.55 14.26 -29.76
CA TRP A 166 -9.12 15.64 -29.55
C TRP A 166 -9.74 16.22 -28.27
N GLY A 167 -9.12 17.27 -27.76
CA GLY A 167 -9.52 17.90 -26.51
C GLY A 167 -8.96 17.17 -25.27
N LEU A 168 -9.62 17.32 -24.15
CA LEU A 168 -9.20 16.73 -22.87
C LEU A 168 -9.68 15.29 -22.77
N ILE A 169 -8.73 14.34 -22.84
CA ILE A 169 -8.99 12.90 -22.85
C ILE A 169 -8.27 12.25 -21.69
N GLY A 170 -9.00 11.48 -20.89
CA GLY A 170 -8.43 10.52 -19.96
C GLY A 170 -8.19 9.17 -20.64
N ALA A 171 -7.15 8.46 -20.21
CA ALA A 171 -6.84 7.12 -20.69
C ALA A 171 -6.71 6.13 -19.52
N GLY A 172 -7.21 4.92 -19.71
CA GLY A 172 -7.03 3.80 -18.78
C GLY A 172 -6.56 2.57 -19.55
N ILE A 173 -5.74 1.75 -18.91
CA ILE A 173 -5.28 0.47 -19.46
C ILE A 173 -5.92 -0.66 -18.67
N ARG A 174 -6.42 -1.68 -19.35
CA ARG A 174 -6.75 -2.97 -18.78
C ARG A 174 -5.53 -3.86 -18.94
N ALA A 175 -4.86 -4.15 -17.82
CA ALA A 175 -3.67 -4.97 -17.77
C ALA A 175 -3.80 -6.05 -16.69
N TYR A 176 -3.09 -7.14 -16.88
CA TYR A 176 -2.94 -8.26 -15.94
C TYR A 176 -1.46 -8.62 -15.83
N ASP A 177 -1.11 -9.08 -14.65
CA ASP A 177 0.19 -9.60 -14.32
C ASP A 177 0.04 -10.99 -13.68
#